data_578a5a1e93282cdfadf04379fa92fff6
#
_entry.id   578a5a1e93282cdfadf04379fa92fff6
#
_cell.length_a   1.000
_cell.length_b   1.000
_cell.length_c   1.000
_cell.angle_alpha   90.00
_cell.angle_beta   90.00
_cell.angle_gamma   90.00
#
_symmetry.space_group_name_H-M   'P 1'
#
loop_
_entity.id
_entity.type
_entity.pdbx_description
1 polymer ?
#
loop_
_entity_poly.entity_id
_entity_poly.type
_entity_poly.pdbx_seq_one_letter_code
_entity_poly.pdbx_strand_id
1 'polypeptide(L)'
;MLTQRQQAAYRFIADFIRQHGHGPLLTEIATGLGIHSKGTVHRHVRALADAGLIQLHAGRHRGITLTRESGQTLPLLGRIAAGRPIEAIPDQDAINLTDFLTGANRFILKVQGDSMIEAGILDGDMVIVEQRSHADDGEIIVALIDHEEATLKRLQHNRDGSITLCPANHRMAPMIYAAERVRIQGVVTAQLRSYR
;
A
#
# COMPACT_ATOMS: atom_id res chain seq x y z
N MET A 1 -8.82 10.79 25.49
CA MET A 1 -9.65 10.66 24.26
C MET A 1 -9.68 12.00 23.53
N LEU A 2 -9.56 12.00 22.21
CA LEU A 2 -9.65 13.20 21.38
C LEU A 2 -11.11 13.64 21.23
N THR A 3 -11.34 14.95 21.25
CA THR A 3 -12.64 15.52 20.89
C THR A 3 -12.91 15.39 19.39
N GLN A 4 -14.17 15.49 18.93
CA GLN A 4 -14.52 15.44 17.52
C GLN A 4 -13.76 16.50 16.68
N ARG A 5 -13.53 17.70 17.21
CA ARG A 5 -12.77 18.78 16.57
C ARG A 5 -11.28 18.45 16.45
N GLN A 6 -10.70 17.81 17.44
CA GLN A 6 -9.32 17.33 17.38
C GLN A 6 -9.16 16.17 16.38
N GLN A 7 -10.12 15.26 16.31
CA GLN A 7 -10.15 14.19 15.30
C GLN A 7 -10.25 14.75 13.88
N ALA A 8 -11.10 15.77 13.66
CA ALA A 8 -11.20 16.45 12.38
C ALA A 8 -9.88 17.14 11.99
N ALA A 9 -9.21 17.79 12.96
CA ALA A 9 -7.90 18.41 12.73
C ALA A 9 -6.83 17.37 12.37
N TYR A 10 -6.81 16.23 13.05
CA TYR A 10 -5.88 15.13 12.74
C TYR A 10 -6.10 14.59 11.33
N ARG A 11 -7.35 14.30 10.96
CA ARG A 11 -7.69 13.82 9.60
C ARG A 11 -7.24 14.81 8.54
N PHE A 12 -7.55 16.09 8.70
CA PHE A 12 -7.13 17.13 7.77
C PHE A 12 -5.59 17.15 7.60
N ILE A 13 -4.84 17.13 8.71
CA ILE A 13 -3.37 17.12 8.70
C ILE A 13 -2.84 15.87 7.97
N ALA A 14 -3.40 14.71 8.26
CA ALA A 14 -2.99 13.44 7.65
C ALA A 14 -3.25 13.43 6.14
N ASP A 15 -4.43 13.86 5.71
CA ASP A 15 -4.81 13.94 4.30
C ASP A 15 -3.97 14.97 3.54
N PHE A 16 -3.71 16.13 4.16
CA PHE A 16 -2.87 17.16 3.58
C PHE A 16 -1.42 16.66 3.35
N ILE A 17 -0.83 15.99 4.35
CA ILE A 17 0.52 15.43 4.23
C ILE A 17 0.58 14.36 3.14
N ARG A 18 -0.46 13.51 3.04
CA ARG A 18 -0.55 12.47 2.01
C ARG A 18 -0.61 13.04 0.61
N GLN A 19 -1.35 14.15 0.41
CA GLN A 19 -1.54 14.79 -0.89
C GLN A 19 -0.35 15.66 -1.32
N HIS A 20 0.32 16.33 -0.37
CA HIS A 20 1.32 17.36 -0.67
C HIS A 20 2.75 16.97 -0.28
N GLY A 21 2.95 15.87 0.44
CA GLY A 21 4.27 15.40 0.90
C GLY A 21 4.90 16.24 2.02
N HIS A 22 4.18 17.22 2.57
CA HIS A 22 4.67 18.11 3.65
C HIS A 22 3.53 18.53 4.58
N GLY A 23 3.88 18.97 5.81
CA GLY A 23 2.90 19.44 6.80
C GLY A 23 2.16 20.72 6.38
N PRO A 24 0.89 20.86 6.76
CA PRO A 24 0.12 22.09 6.55
C PRO A 24 0.59 23.22 7.47
N LEU A 25 0.37 24.46 7.03
CA LEU A 25 0.45 25.64 7.89
C LEU A 25 -0.78 25.71 8.79
N LEU A 26 -0.67 26.39 9.93
CA LEU A 26 -1.82 26.62 10.83
C LEU A 26 -2.97 27.36 10.14
N THR A 27 -2.66 28.24 9.18
CA THR A 27 -3.65 28.93 8.36
C THR A 27 -4.40 27.99 7.40
N GLU A 28 -3.70 27.03 6.81
CA GLU A 28 -4.30 26.01 5.94
C GLU A 28 -5.24 25.10 6.75
N ILE A 29 -4.83 24.72 7.97
CA ILE A 29 -5.69 23.97 8.90
C ILE A 29 -6.92 24.78 9.28
N ALA A 30 -6.73 26.09 9.59
CA ALA A 30 -7.82 27.00 9.94
C ALA A 30 -8.87 27.05 8.83
N THR A 31 -8.43 27.29 7.60
CA THR A 31 -9.28 27.33 6.40
C THR A 31 -10.00 26.01 6.16
N GLY A 32 -9.26 24.89 6.17
CA GLY A 32 -9.82 23.56 5.91
C GLY A 32 -10.85 23.08 6.94
N LEU A 33 -10.77 23.60 8.18
CA LEU A 33 -11.70 23.25 9.25
C LEU A 33 -12.78 24.34 9.51
N GLY A 34 -12.77 25.44 8.76
CA GLY A 34 -13.67 26.57 8.99
C GLY A 34 -13.47 27.26 10.35
N ILE A 35 -12.22 27.29 10.86
CA ILE A 35 -11.88 27.87 12.16
C ILE A 35 -11.25 29.24 11.93
N HIS A 36 -11.91 30.30 12.42
CA HIS A 36 -11.42 31.69 12.27
C HIS A 36 -10.32 32.06 13.27
N SER A 37 -10.25 31.40 14.41
CA SER A 37 -9.28 31.70 15.48
C SER A 37 -8.00 30.89 15.35
N LYS A 38 -6.85 31.55 15.09
CA LYS A 38 -5.51 30.92 15.07
C LYS A 38 -5.15 30.24 16.41
N GLY A 39 -5.59 30.86 17.54
CA GLY A 39 -5.36 30.29 18.87
C GLY A 39 -6.09 28.95 19.08
N THR A 40 -7.27 28.80 18.49
CA THR A 40 -8.04 27.55 18.56
C THR A 40 -7.34 26.44 17.75
N VAL A 41 -6.87 26.77 16.54
CA VAL A 41 -6.10 25.81 15.73
C VAL A 41 -4.83 25.39 16.44
N HIS A 42 -4.06 26.36 16.98
CA HIS A 42 -2.84 26.08 17.73
C HIS A 42 -3.11 25.14 18.91
N ARG A 43 -4.20 25.36 19.65
CA ARG A 43 -4.59 24.48 20.77
C ARG A 43 -4.94 23.06 20.31
N HIS A 44 -5.63 22.91 19.17
CA HIS A 44 -5.91 21.57 18.61
C HIS A 44 -4.63 20.86 18.17
N VAL A 45 -3.74 21.57 17.46
CA VAL A 45 -2.45 21.05 17.02
C VAL A 45 -1.58 20.66 18.22
N ARG A 46 -1.54 21.49 19.26
CA ARG A 46 -0.81 21.17 20.49
C ARG A 46 -1.36 19.93 21.19
N ALA A 47 -2.68 19.83 21.31
CA ALA A 47 -3.33 18.64 21.90
C ALA A 47 -3.07 17.35 21.11
N LEU A 48 -2.94 17.44 19.78
CA LEU A 48 -2.55 16.30 18.95
C LEU A 48 -1.09 15.90 19.17
N ALA A 49 -0.20 16.89 19.36
CA ALA A 49 1.20 16.64 19.68
C ALA A 49 1.36 16.03 21.08
N ASP A 50 0.64 16.55 22.06
CA ASP A 50 0.62 16.04 23.44
C ASP A 50 0.02 14.60 23.51
N ALA A 51 -0.89 14.30 22.58
CA ALA A 51 -1.43 12.94 22.40
C ALA A 51 -0.49 12.01 21.60
N GLY A 52 0.69 12.49 21.17
CA GLY A 52 1.67 11.71 20.43
C GLY A 52 1.28 11.37 18.99
N LEU A 53 0.28 12.05 18.41
CA LEU A 53 -0.22 11.78 17.06
C LEU A 53 0.51 12.56 15.97
N ILE A 54 1.10 13.68 16.32
CA ILE A 54 1.91 14.52 15.44
C ILE A 54 3.17 15.01 16.17
N GLN A 55 4.21 15.34 15.42
CA GLN A 55 5.41 16.01 15.93
C GLN A 55 5.44 17.45 15.40
N LEU A 56 5.88 18.37 16.28
CA LEU A 56 6.03 19.78 15.95
C LEU A 56 7.52 20.12 15.92
N HIS A 57 8.06 20.47 14.76
CA HIS A 57 9.44 20.88 14.59
C HIS A 57 9.57 22.39 14.72
N ALA A 58 10.09 22.86 15.83
CA ALA A 58 10.32 24.28 16.09
C ALA A 58 11.22 24.91 15.00
N GLY A 59 10.91 26.14 14.61
CA GLY A 59 11.69 26.89 13.61
C GLY A 59 11.46 26.50 12.15
N ARG A 60 10.57 25.56 11.85
CA ARG A 60 10.21 25.20 10.47
C ARG A 60 8.81 25.72 10.11
N HIS A 61 8.71 26.42 8.96
CA HIS A 61 7.42 26.95 8.47
C HIS A 61 6.34 25.89 8.25
N ARG A 62 6.71 24.63 7.91
CA ARG A 62 5.83 23.46 7.72
C ARG A 62 6.27 22.33 8.64
N GLY A 63 6.46 22.65 9.92
CA GLY A 63 7.05 21.78 10.93
C GLY A 63 6.06 20.77 11.54
N ILE A 64 4.91 20.52 10.95
CA ILE A 64 3.96 19.48 11.41
C ILE A 64 4.24 18.21 10.64
N THR A 65 4.56 17.13 11.36
CA THR A 65 4.69 15.78 10.80
C THR A 65 3.81 14.83 11.59
N LEU A 66 3.31 13.77 10.94
CA LEU A 66 2.64 12.70 11.66
C LEU A 66 3.66 11.98 12.53
N THR A 67 3.28 11.66 13.75
CA THR A 67 4.05 10.71 14.54
C THR A 67 3.87 9.35 13.86
N ARG A 68 4.93 8.81 13.30
CA ARG A 68 4.92 7.42 12.81
C ARG A 68 4.64 6.56 14.03
N GLU A 69 3.60 5.75 13.98
CA GLU A 69 3.39 4.73 14.99
C GLU A 69 4.64 3.86 15.06
N SER A 70 5.37 3.97 16.16
CA SER A 70 6.66 3.30 16.37
C SER A 70 6.59 1.77 16.32
N GLY A 71 5.38 1.22 16.18
CA GLY A 71 5.12 -0.23 16.13
C GLY A 71 5.12 -0.84 14.72
N GLN A 72 5.23 -0.03 13.65
CA GLN A 72 5.06 -0.51 12.28
C GLN A 72 6.34 -0.43 11.44
N THR A 73 7.44 0.05 12.02
CA THR A 73 8.75 0.06 11.38
C THR A 73 9.60 -1.10 11.87
N LEU A 74 10.23 -1.80 10.93
CA LEU A 74 11.25 -2.79 11.24
C LEU A 74 12.63 -2.26 10.80
N PRO A 75 13.67 -2.40 11.64
CA PRO A 75 15.02 -2.02 11.23
C PRO A 75 15.50 -2.95 10.11
N LEU A 76 16.04 -2.37 9.05
CA LEU A 76 16.77 -3.10 8.01
C LEU A 76 18.22 -3.26 8.48
N LEU A 77 18.54 -4.42 9.07
CA LEU A 77 19.85 -4.64 9.69
C LEU A 77 20.95 -5.02 8.70
N GLY A 78 20.65 -5.09 7.40
CA GLY A 78 21.62 -5.40 6.38
C GLY A 78 21.11 -6.43 5.35
N ARG A 79 22.05 -7.08 4.67
CA ARG A 79 21.82 -8.04 3.61
C ARG A 79 22.29 -9.43 4.01
N ILE A 80 21.55 -10.44 3.61
CA ILE A 80 21.90 -11.85 3.80
C ILE A 80 21.89 -12.57 2.46
N ALA A 81 22.86 -13.45 2.24
CA ALA A 81 22.89 -14.28 1.04
C ALA A 81 22.05 -15.53 1.23
N ALA A 82 21.24 -15.86 0.22
CA ALA A 82 20.53 -17.14 0.12
C ALA A 82 21.34 -18.17 -0.70
N GLY A 83 22.65 -18.22 -0.51
CA GLY A 83 23.57 -19.08 -1.23
C GLY A 83 24.92 -19.10 -0.56
N ARG A 84 26.00 -18.70 -1.27
CA ARG A 84 27.32 -18.56 -0.65
C ARG A 84 27.32 -17.43 0.35
N PRO A 85 27.93 -17.58 1.55
CA PRO A 85 28.02 -16.52 2.53
C PRO A 85 28.61 -15.24 1.94
N ILE A 86 28.07 -14.11 2.33
CA ILE A 86 28.59 -12.77 2.02
C ILE A 86 28.97 -12.06 3.32
N GLU A 87 29.83 -11.07 3.23
CA GLU A 87 30.16 -10.21 4.36
C GLU A 87 28.91 -9.47 4.84
N ALA A 88 28.66 -9.49 6.15
CA ALA A 88 27.56 -8.77 6.78
C ALA A 88 27.89 -7.29 6.83
N ILE A 89 27.31 -6.51 5.94
CA ILE A 89 27.42 -5.04 5.96
C ILE A 89 26.19 -4.53 6.72
N PRO A 90 26.36 -3.90 7.90
CA PRO A 90 25.26 -3.31 8.64
C PRO A 90 24.62 -2.18 7.82
N ASP A 91 23.29 -2.22 7.70
CA ASP A 91 22.50 -1.12 7.18
C ASP A 91 21.72 -0.50 8.35
N GLN A 92 21.51 0.81 8.34
CA GLN A 92 20.81 1.54 9.41
C GLN A 92 19.46 2.09 8.96
N ASP A 93 18.93 1.59 7.84
CA ASP A 93 17.63 1.97 7.35
C ASP A 93 16.50 1.29 8.15
N ALA A 94 15.30 1.85 8.06
CA ALA A 94 14.09 1.28 8.62
C ALA A 94 13.00 1.20 7.56
N ILE A 95 12.35 0.05 7.47
CA ILE A 95 11.23 -0.16 6.57
C ILE A 95 9.94 0.09 7.34
N ASN A 96 9.14 1.04 6.89
CA ASN A 96 7.78 1.21 7.37
C ASN A 96 6.86 0.23 6.63
N LEU A 97 6.44 -0.82 7.31
CA LEU A 97 5.57 -1.84 6.71
C LEU A 97 4.22 -1.26 6.29
N THR A 98 3.72 -0.26 6.99
CA THR A 98 2.46 0.40 6.60
C THR A 98 2.58 1.06 5.24
N ASP A 99 3.63 1.86 5.01
CA ASP A 99 3.84 2.53 3.72
C ASP A 99 4.04 1.51 2.58
N PHE A 100 4.65 0.37 2.90
CA PHE A 100 4.90 -0.70 1.94
C PHE A 100 3.64 -1.50 1.59
N LEU A 101 2.81 -1.79 2.59
CA LEU A 101 1.68 -2.71 2.46
C LEU A 101 0.34 -1.99 2.24
N THR A 102 0.18 -0.74 2.72
CA THR A 102 -1.10 -0.02 2.64
C THR A 102 -1.10 1.03 1.54
N GLY A 103 -2.26 1.30 1.00
CA GLY A 103 -2.52 2.32 -0.01
C GLY A 103 -4.03 2.54 -0.16
N ALA A 104 -4.43 3.68 -0.71
CA ALA A 104 -5.84 4.09 -0.78
C ALA A 104 -6.75 3.09 -1.51
N ASN A 105 -6.20 2.30 -2.43
CA ASN A 105 -6.96 1.38 -3.27
C ASN A 105 -6.34 -0.02 -3.24
N ARG A 106 -5.89 -0.49 -2.06
CA ARG A 106 -5.29 -1.82 -1.91
C ARG A 106 -6.17 -2.72 -1.07
N PHE A 107 -6.19 -4.00 -1.44
CA PHE A 107 -6.84 -5.05 -0.68
C PHE A 107 -5.96 -6.31 -0.66
N ILE A 108 -6.29 -7.23 0.22
CA ILE A 108 -5.53 -8.48 0.39
C ILE A 108 -6.42 -9.64 -0.02
N LEU A 109 -5.85 -10.60 -0.74
CA LEU A 109 -6.47 -11.89 -1.04
C LEU A 109 -5.57 -13.01 -0.54
N LYS A 110 -6.19 -14.08 -0.05
CA LYS A 110 -5.51 -15.34 0.24
C LYS A 110 -5.50 -16.20 -1.01
N VAL A 111 -4.33 -16.69 -1.39
CA VAL A 111 -4.14 -17.53 -2.57
C VAL A 111 -4.57 -18.97 -2.25
N GLN A 112 -5.27 -19.58 -3.20
CA GLN A 112 -5.61 -20.98 -3.19
C GLN A 112 -5.15 -21.62 -4.50
N GLY A 113 -4.42 -22.73 -4.38
CA GLY A 113 -3.89 -23.49 -5.51
C GLY A 113 -2.46 -23.12 -5.91
N ASP A 114 -1.99 -23.75 -6.99
CA ASP A 114 -0.59 -23.80 -7.38
C ASP A 114 -0.29 -23.16 -8.75
N SER A 115 -1.25 -22.44 -9.33
CA SER A 115 -1.13 -21.90 -10.69
C SER A 115 -0.02 -20.84 -10.86
N MET A 116 0.55 -20.31 -9.77
CA MET A 116 1.57 -19.26 -9.77
C MET A 116 2.85 -19.63 -9.04
N ILE A 117 3.11 -20.90 -8.85
CA ILE A 117 4.25 -21.42 -8.07
C ILE A 117 5.60 -21.01 -8.65
N GLU A 118 5.74 -20.92 -9.97
CA GLU A 118 6.97 -20.48 -10.63
C GLU A 118 7.19 -18.98 -10.56
N ALA A 119 6.16 -18.24 -10.19
CA ALA A 119 6.28 -16.82 -9.80
C ALA A 119 6.56 -16.64 -8.29
N GLY A 120 6.77 -17.76 -7.56
CA GLY A 120 7.04 -17.75 -6.13
C GLY A 120 5.78 -17.56 -5.26
N ILE A 121 4.58 -17.55 -5.85
CA ILE A 121 3.30 -17.43 -5.12
C ILE A 121 2.74 -18.84 -4.91
N LEU A 122 2.63 -19.23 -3.64
CA LEU A 122 2.22 -20.59 -3.24
C LEU A 122 0.81 -20.57 -2.63
N ASP A 123 0.23 -21.76 -2.53
CA ASP A 123 -1.01 -21.96 -1.78
C ASP A 123 -0.89 -21.46 -0.35
N GLY A 124 -1.91 -20.75 0.12
CA GLY A 124 -1.94 -20.15 1.46
C GLY A 124 -1.27 -18.78 1.59
N ASP A 125 -0.52 -18.30 0.58
CA ASP A 125 0.04 -16.96 0.58
C ASP A 125 -1.05 -15.88 0.62
N MET A 126 -0.68 -14.70 1.07
CA MET A 126 -1.48 -13.50 0.94
C MET A 126 -0.85 -12.60 -0.13
N VAL A 127 -1.63 -12.11 -1.07
CA VAL A 127 -1.20 -11.13 -2.06
C VAL A 127 -1.86 -9.79 -1.79
N ILE A 128 -1.08 -8.72 -1.91
CA ILE A 128 -1.57 -7.34 -1.86
C ILE A 128 -1.84 -6.89 -3.28
N VAL A 129 -3.05 -6.49 -3.52
CA VAL A 129 -3.57 -6.12 -4.83
C VAL A 129 -3.90 -4.64 -4.83
N GLU A 130 -3.34 -3.90 -5.77
CA GLU A 130 -3.75 -2.53 -6.06
C GLU A 130 -4.93 -2.58 -7.03
N GLN A 131 -6.06 -2.01 -6.63
CA GLN A 131 -7.28 -1.98 -7.43
C GLN A 131 -7.07 -1.13 -8.68
N ARG A 132 -7.09 -1.77 -9.83
CA ARG A 132 -7.00 -1.15 -11.17
C ARG A 132 -7.92 -1.88 -12.12
N SER A 133 -8.48 -1.15 -13.09
CA SER A 133 -9.30 -1.75 -14.16
C SER A 133 -8.48 -2.12 -15.41
N HIS A 134 -7.19 -1.81 -15.44
CA HIS A 134 -6.26 -2.09 -16.54
C HIS A 134 -4.89 -2.51 -15.97
N ALA A 135 -4.15 -3.26 -16.75
CA ALA A 135 -2.82 -3.73 -16.43
C ALA A 135 -2.01 -3.95 -17.72
N ASP A 136 -0.69 -3.95 -17.60
CA ASP A 136 0.21 -4.17 -18.71
C ASP A 136 0.53 -5.67 -18.89
N ASP A 137 1.01 -6.04 -20.08
CA ASP A 137 1.44 -7.41 -20.36
C ASP A 137 2.55 -7.85 -19.41
N GLY A 138 2.41 -9.06 -18.86
CA GLY A 138 3.35 -9.64 -17.91
C GLY A 138 3.05 -9.32 -16.46
N GLU A 139 2.19 -8.34 -16.15
CA GLU A 139 1.74 -8.09 -14.78
C GLU A 139 0.94 -9.29 -14.24
N ILE A 140 1.07 -9.52 -12.94
CA ILE A 140 0.25 -10.53 -12.24
C ILE A 140 -1.03 -9.85 -11.77
N ILE A 141 -2.15 -10.30 -12.30
CA ILE A 141 -3.46 -9.69 -12.06
C ILE A 141 -4.40 -10.62 -11.32
N VAL A 142 -5.35 -10.02 -10.63
CA VAL A 142 -6.60 -10.67 -10.24
C VAL A 142 -7.62 -10.39 -11.32
N ALA A 143 -8.02 -11.43 -12.04
CA ALA A 143 -9.04 -11.36 -13.08
C ALA A 143 -10.34 -12.02 -12.60
N LEU A 144 -11.47 -11.39 -12.92
CA LEU A 144 -12.80 -11.95 -12.75
C LEU A 144 -13.30 -12.36 -14.14
N ILE A 145 -13.61 -13.63 -14.31
CA ILE A 145 -14.10 -14.22 -15.56
C ILE A 145 -15.62 -14.36 -15.46
N ASP A 146 -16.32 -13.90 -16.48
CA ASP A 146 -17.79 -13.97 -16.59
C ASP A 146 -18.54 -13.44 -15.35
N HIS A 147 -17.93 -12.55 -14.59
CA HIS A 147 -18.42 -12.00 -13.31
C HIS A 147 -18.56 -13.01 -12.15
N GLU A 148 -18.06 -14.23 -12.29
CA GLU A 148 -18.27 -15.32 -11.32
C GLU A 148 -16.94 -15.88 -10.79
N GLU A 149 -15.95 -16.11 -11.65
CA GLU A 149 -14.72 -16.81 -11.28
C GLU A 149 -13.53 -15.87 -11.15
N ALA A 150 -12.96 -15.76 -9.94
CA ALA A 150 -11.75 -14.99 -9.70
C ALA A 150 -10.51 -15.88 -9.85
N THR A 151 -9.47 -15.37 -10.54
CA THR A 151 -8.22 -16.09 -10.73
C THR A 151 -7.00 -15.16 -10.68
N LEU A 152 -5.84 -15.72 -10.33
CA LEU A 152 -4.55 -15.05 -10.31
C LEU A 152 -3.69 -15.58 -11.46
N LYS A 153 -3.32 -14.73 -12.41
CA LYS A 153 -2.54 -15.10 -13.62
C LYS A 153 -1.67 -13.93 -14.09
N ARG A 154 -0.71 -14.21 -14.96
CA ARG A 154 -0.07 -13.18 -15.77
C ARG A 154 -0.98 -12.79 -16.92
N LEU A 155 -1.07 -11.51 -17.15
CA LEU A 155 -1.82 -10.93 -18.25
C LEU A 155 -1.01 -10.93 -19.53
N GLN A 156 -1.66 -11.22 -20.65
CA GLN A 156 -1.14 -10.98 -21.99
C GLN A 156 -2.29 -10.57 -22.92
N HIS A 157 -2.14 -9.43 -23.57
CA HIS A 157 -3.05 -8.99 -24.61
C HIS A 157 -2.64 -9.59 -25.97
N ASN A 158 -3.58 -10.12 -26.70
CA ASN A 158 -3.34 -10.68 -28.02
C ASN A 158 -3.67 -9.68 -29.13
N ARG A 159 -3.03 -9.86 -30.29
CA ARG A 159 -3.24 -8.96 -31.44
C ARG A 159 -4.68 -8.97 -32.00
N ASP A 160 -5.41 -10.03 -31.78
CA ASP A 160 -6.83 -10.18 -32.17
C ASP A 160 -7.81 -9.56 -31.18
N GLY A 161 -7.32 -8.91 -30.11
CA GLY A 161 -8.10 -8.29 -29.07
C GLY A 161 -8.53 -9.26 -27.94
N SER A 162 -8.17 -10.54 -28.02
CA SER A 162 -8.39 -11.49 -26.93
C SER A 162 -7.37 -11.30 -25.80
N ILE A 163 -7.63 -11.88 -24.63
CA ILE A 163 -6.77 -11.87 -23.46
C ILE A 163 -6.36 -13.31 -23.14
N THR A 164 -5.05 -13.50 -22.95
CA THR A 164 -4.48 -14.72 -22.43
C THR A 164 -4.15 -14.56 -20.94
N LEU A 165 -4.69 -15.43 -20.11
CA LEU A 165 -4.38 -15.56 -18.70
C LEU A 165 -3.36 -16.69 -18.53
N CYS A 166 -2.09 -16.32 -18.35
CA CYS A 166 -0.97 -17.25 -18.29
C CYS A 166 -0.68 -17.69 -16.86
N PRO A 167 -0.76 -18.99 -16.53
CA PRO A 167 -0.27 -19.49 -15.26
C PRO A 167 1.26 -19.41 -15.22
N ALA A 168 1.83 -19.23 -14.03
CA ALA A 168 3.24 -19.43 -13.77
C ALA A 168 3.44 -20.83 -13.16
N ASN A 169 3.06 -21.84 -13.93
CA ASN A 169 3.18 -23.26 -13.63
C ASN A 169 3.20 -24.03 -14.96
N HIS A 170 4.33 -24.67 -15.28
CA HIS A 170 4.53 -25.40 -16.55
C HIS A 170 3.55 -26.58 -16.74
N ARG A 171 2.87 -27.02 -15.69
CA ARG A 171 1.87 -28.11 -15.75
C ARG A 171 0.49 -27.61 -16.17
N MET A 172 0.29 -26.30 -16.29
CA MET A 172 -1.00 -25.69 -16.61
C MET A 172 -0.93 -24.96 -17.94
N ALA A 173 -1.96 -25.12 -18.76
CA ALA A 173 -2.06 -24.43 -20.02
C ALA A 173 -2.57 -22.98 -19.81
N PRO A 174 -2.12 -22.01 -20.62
CA PRO A 174 -2.72 -20.68 -20.68
C PRO A 174 -4.19 -20.78 -21.11
N MET A 175 -4.99 -19.84 -20.59
CA MET A 175 -6.42 -19.72 -20.89
C MET A 175 -6.66 -18.46 -21.74
N ILE A 176 -7.33 -18.61 -22.88
CA ILE A 176 -7.63 -17.52 -23.80
C ILE A 176 -9.12 -17.19 -23.69
N TYR A 177 -9.43 -15.91 -23.51
CA TYR A 177 -10.79 -15.39 -23.40
C TYR A 177 -10.97 -14.19 -24.32
N ALA A 178 -12.19 -13.97 -24.80
CA ALA A 178 -12.58 -12.69 -25.35
C ALA A 178 -12.49 -11.60 -24.27
N ALA A 179 -12.03 -10.39 -24.64
CA ALA A 179 -11.72 -9.35 -23.66
C ALA A 179 -12.91 -8.96 -22.75
N GLU A 180 -14.12 -9.00 -23.32
CA GLU A 180 -15.36 -8.67 -22.59
C GLU A 180 -15.71 -9.67 -21.47
N ARG A 181 -15.14 -10.87 -21.50
CA ARG A 181 -15.32 -11.89 -20.46
C ARG A 181 -14.37 -11.72 -19.28
N VAL A 182 -13.33 -10.92 -19.43
CA VAL A 182 -12.28 -10.76 -18.40
C VAL A 182 -12.33 -9.36 -17.83
N ARG A 183 -12.62 -9.25 -16.54
CA ARG A 183 -12.56 -7.99 -15.82
C ARG A 183 -11.37 -7.98 -14.87
N ILE A 184 -10.42 -7.08 -15.11
CA ILE A 184 -9.28 -6.88 -14.21
C ILE A 184 -9.78 -6.23 -12.92
N GLN A 185 -9.53 -6.87 -11.76
CA GLN A 185 -9.86 -6.37 -10.43
C GLN A 185 -8.69 -5.59 -9.83
N GLY A 186 -7.47 -5.91 -10.23
CA GLY A 186 -6.26 -5.24 -9.79
C GLY A 186 -5.00 -6.01 -10.11
N VAL A 187 -3.87 -5.38 -9.77
CA VAL A 187 -2.51 -5.86 -10.00
C VAL A 187 -1.86 -6.22 -8.66
N VAL A 188 -1.18 -7.35 -8.62
CA VAL A 188 -0.42 -7.77 -7.44
C VAL A 188 0.82 -6.89 -7.29
N THR A 189 0.95 -6.24 -6.14
CA THR A 189 2.08 -5.35 -5.82
C THR A 189 3.03 -5.92 -4.78
N ALA A 190 2.56 -6.86 -3.96
CA ALA A 190 3.38 -7.54 -2.96
C ALA A 190 2.75 -8.87 -2.55
N GLN A 191 3.53 -9.72 -1.90
CA GLN A 191 3.04 -10.93 -1.26
C GLN A 191 3.59 -11.06 0.16
N LEU A 192 2.84 -11.77 1.00
CA LEU A 192 3.19 -12.09 2.37
C LEU A 192 3.07 -13.58 2.58
N ARG A 193 4.08 -14.19 3.20
CA ARG A 193 4.08 -15.58 3.62
C ARG A 193 4.51 -15.68 5.07
N SER A 194 3.74 -16.41 5.88
CA SER A 194 4.13 -16.77 7.23
C SER A 194 4.66 -18.21 7.23
N TYR A 195 5.75 -18.43 7.93
CA TYR A 195 6.40 -19.75 8.11
C TYR A 195 6.09 -20.36 9.50
N ARG A 196 4.92 -20.03 10.05
CA ARG A 196 4.48 -20.57 11.35
C ARG A 196 3.26 -21.45 11.16
#